data_83cfb7de558c3ea56bff49b6826d9c72
#
_entry.id   83cfb7de558c3ea56bff49b6826d9c72
#
_cell.length_a   1.000
_cell.length_b   1.000
_cell.length_c   1.000
_cell.angle_alpha   90.00
_cell.angle_beta   90.00
_cell.angle_gamma   90.00
#
_symmetry.space_group_name_H-M   'P 1'
#
loop_
_entity.id
_entity.type
_entity.pdbx_description
1 polymer ?
#
loop_
_entity_poly.entity_id
_entity_poly.type
_entity_poly.pdbx_seq_one_letter_code
_entity_poly.pdbx_strand_id
1 'polypeptide(L)'
;ACQWLYFGYLAAIKTQNGAAMSVGRISTFLDIYIQRDLDKGILTESQAQELIDHMVMKFRMVKFARIPSYNQLFSGDPVWATLEVGGIGMDGRSMVTKNCYRFLHTLENMGPAPEPNLTVLYSSALPEAFKKYAAKVSINTSSVQYENDDVMKPVWGDDYSICCCVSATQTGKEMQ
;
A
#
# COMPACT_ATOMS: atom_id res chain seq x y z
N ALA A 1 -4.37 1.79 15.72
CA ALA A 1 -3.85 0.86 14.71
C ALA A 1 -2.83 1.57 13.81
N CYS A 2 -3.17 2.66 13.11
CA CYS A 2 -2.26 3.38 12.19
C CYS A 2 -0.93 3.76 12.85
N GLN A 3 -0.95 4.30 14.07
CA GLN A 3 0.25 4.69 14.80
C GLN A 3 1.15 3.50 15.14
N TRP A 4 0.58 2.38 15.57
CA TRP A 4 1.33 1.16 15.86
C TRP A 4 1.95 0.55 14.62
N LEU A 5 1.21 0.53 13.52
CA LEU A 5 1.72 0.08 12.23
C LEU A 5 2.91 0.94 11.80
N TYR A 6 2.80 2.26 11.93
CA TYR A 6 3.90 3.17 11.60
C TYR A 6 5.14 2.96 12.47
N PHE A 7 4.97 2.72 13.78
CA PHE A 7 6.10 2.42 14.66
C PHE A 7 6.76 1.09 14.31
N GLY A 8 5.97 0.06 14.00
CA GLY A 8 6.49 -1.21 13.49
C GLY A 8 7.27 -1.04 12.19
N TYR A 9 6.74 -0.23 11.28
CA TYR A 9 7.41 0.12 10.02
C TYR A 9 8.76 0.82 10.24
N LEU A 10 8.83 1.79 11.15
CA LEU A 10 10.10 2.45 11.49
C LEU A 10 11.11 1.48 12.10
N ALA A 11 10.67 0.58 12.97
CA ALA A 11 11.53 -0.44 13.54
C ALA A 11 12.07 -1.39 12.47
N ALA A 12 11.21 -1.81 11.53
CA ALA A 12 11.60 -2.66 10.41
C ALA A 12 12.64 -1.98 9.50
N ILE A 13 12.42 -0.72 9.11
CA ILE A 13 13.40 0.06 8.33
C ILE A 13 14.76 0.11 9.03
N LYS A 14 14.75 0.37 10.34
CA LYS A 14 15.98 0.47 11.12
C LYS A 14 16.76 -0.85 11.18
N THR A 15 16.06 -1.97 11.23
CA THR A 15 16.68 -3.30 11.29
C THR A 15 17.11 -3.83 9.94
N GLN A 16 16.36 -3.57 8.89
CA GLN A 16 16.66 -4.01 7.52
C GLN A 16 17.90 -3.33 6.96
N ASN A 17 18.15 -2.07 7.32
CA ASN A 17 19.26 -1.28 6.83
C ASN A 17 19.37 -1.24 5.29
N GLY A 18 18.25 -1.12 4.61
CA GLY A 18 18.17 -1.14 3.16
C GLY A 18 16.98 -0.38 2.60
N ALA A 19 16.88 -0.38 1.29
CA ALA A 19 15.71 0.11 0.57
C ALA A 19 14.67 -1.00 0.41
N ALA A 20 13.48 -0.63 -0.06
CA ALA A 20 12.39 -1.55 -0.38
C ALA A 20 11.76 -2.21 0.85
N MET A 21 11.14 -1.37 1.68
CA MET A 21 10.38 -1.82 2.84
C MET A 21 8.89 -1.80 2.51
N SER A 22 8.36 -2.94 2.06
CA SER A 22 6.94 -3.09 1.74
C SER A 22 6.09 -3.18 3.00
N VAL A 23 4.90 -2.62 2.94
CA VAL A 23 3.89 -2.70 4.01
C VAL A 23 2.71 -3.62 3.64
N GLY A 24 2.67 -4.10 2.41
CA GLY A 24 1.67 -5.06 1.93
C GLY A 24 0.24 -4.52 1.96
N ARG A 25 -0.73 -5.40 2.17
CA ARG A 25 -2.17 -5.10 2.16
C ARG A 25 -2.67 -4.48 3.47
N ILE A 26 -2.00 -3.46 3.97
CA ILE A 26 -2.44 -2.74 5.18
C ILE A 26 -3.81 -2.08 5.02
N SER A 27 -4.25 -1.85 3.80
CA SER A 27 -5.59 -1.34 3.50
C SER A 27 -6.70 -2.23 4.08
N THR A 28 -6.57 -3.53 3.88
CA THR A 28 -7.53 -4.52 4.42
C THR A 28 -7.41 -4.65 5.94
N PHE A 29 -6.18 -4.74 6.44
CA PHE A 29 -5.92 -4.87 7.88
C PHE A 29 -6.45 -3.68 8.68
N LEU A 30 -6.16 -2.46 8.25
CA LEU A 30 -6.58 -1.25 8.97
C LEU A 30 -8.09 -1.00 8.91
N ASP A 31 -8.77 -1.53 7.89
CA ASP A 31 -10.20 -1.33 7.72
C ASP A 31 -11.01 -1.89 8.89
N ILE A 32 -10.56 -3.00 9.47
CA ILE A 32 -11.19 -3.63 10.66
C ILE A 32 -11.28 -2.62 11.81
N TYR A 33 -10.22 -1.88 12.06
CA TYR A 33 -10.14 -0.92 13.16
C TYR A 33 -10.87 0.39 12.85
N ILE A 34 -10.70 0.89 11.64
CA ILE A 34 -11.35 2.14 11.22
C ILE A 34 -12.86 1.94 11.15
N GLN A 35 -13.33 0.85 10.55
CA GLN A 35 -14.77 0.57 10.48
C GLN A 35 -15.38 0.41 11.87
N ARG A 36 -14.71 -0.30 12.78
CA ARG A 36 -15.14 -0.41 14.17
C ARG A 36 -15.32 0.96 14.83
N ASP A 37 -14.39 1.88 14.59
CA ASP A 37 -14.43 3.21 15.24
C ASP A 37 -15.46 4.13 14.57
N LEU A 38 -15.72 3.94 13.27
CA LEU A 38 -16.85 4.56 12.57
C LEU A 38 -18.20 4.07 13.10
N ASP A 39 -18.36 2.76 13.25
CA ASP A 39 -19.62 2.14 13.75
C ASP A 39 -19.94 2.57 15.19
N LYS A 40 -18.92 2.87 15.98
CA LYS A 40 -19.04 3.40 17.35
C LYS A 40 -19.21 4.93 17.41
N GLY A 41 -19.18 5.62 16.29
CA GLY A 41 -19.23 7.07 16.22
C GLY A 41 -18.01 7.78 16.84
N ILE A 42 -16.89 7.05 17.00
CA ILE A 42 -15.61 7.62 17.48
C ILE A 42 -14.94 8.43 16.36
N LEU A 43 -15.10 7.99 15.12
CA LEU A 43 -14.60 8.66 13.92
C LEU A 43 -15.75 9.02 12.98
N THR A 44 -15.58 10.09 12.23
CA THR A 44 -16.33 10.39 11.01
C THR A 44 -15.58 9.88 9.79
N GLU A 45 -16.23 9.78 8.63
CA GLU A 45 -15.58 9.40 7.37
C GLU A 45 -14.45 10.38 6.99
N SER A 46 -14.65 11.68 7.25
CA SER A 46 -13.60 12.68 7.00
C SER A 46 -12.38 12.46 7.90
N GLN A 47 -12.58 12.16 9.18
CA GLN A 47 -11.49 11.86 10.10
C GLN A 47 -10.78 10.54 9.74
N ALA A 48 -11.53 9.54 9.26
CA ALA A 48 -10.95 8.30 8.78
C ALA A 48 -10.04 8.53 7.56
N GLN A 49 -10.47 9.37 6.62
CA GLN A 49 -9.64 9.77 5.48
C GLN A 49 -8.40 10.54 5.95
N GLU A 50 -8.55 11.49 6.85
CA GLU A 50 -7.45 12.29 7.41
C GLU A 50 -6.39 11.40 8.08
N LEU A 51 -6.79 10.36 8.82
CA LEU A 51 -5.86 9.40 9.41
C LEU A 51 -5.04 8.66 8.35
N ILE A 52 -5.65 8.27 7.25
CA ILE A 52 -4.96 7.61 6.12
C ILE A 52 -4.02 8.61 5.42
N ASP A 53 -4.46 9.83 5.19
CA ASP A 53 -3.64 10.88 4.59
C ASP A 53 -2.40 11.17 5.45
N HIS A 54 -2.57 11.29 6.76
CA HIS A 54 -1.45 11.47 7.71
C HIS A 54 -0.49 10.27 7.70
N MET A 55 -0.99 9.06 7.56
CA MET A 55 -0.15 7.87 7.47
C MET A 55 0.69 7.87 6.18
N VAL A 56 0.07 8.19 5.05
CA VAL A 56 0.76 8.32 3.76
C VAL A 56 1.79 9.46 3.81
N MET A 57 1.44 10.59 4.42
CA MET A 57 2.38 11.69 4.64
C MET A 57 3.63 11.21 5.39
N LYS A 58 3.45 10.41 6.44
CA LYS A 58 4.57 9.85 7.21
C LYS A 58 5.42 8.90 6.37
N PHE A 59 4.85 8.08 5.50
CA PHE A 59 5.62 7.27 4.56
C PHE A 59 6.45 8.14 3.61
N ARG A 60 5.91 9.26 3.14
CA ARG A 60 6.63 10.22 2.29
C ARG A 60 7.76 10.94 3.02
N MET A 61 7.66 11.10 4.34
CA MET A 61 8.66 11.77 5.17
C MET A 61 9.81 10.86 5.58
N VAL A 62 9.59 9.55 5.68
CA VAL A 62 10.62 8.60 6.08
C VAL A 62 11.66 8.50 5.00
N LYS A 63 12.92 8.68 5.39
CA LYS A 63 14.08 8.55 4.51
C LYS A 63 15.06 7.55 5.12
N PHE A 64 15.80 6.91 4.23
CA PHE A 64 16.88 6.02 4.61
C PHE A 64 18.20 6.61 4.16
N ALA A 65 19.08 6.92 5.14
CA ALA A 65 20.39 7.52 4.85
C ALA A 65 21.28 6.52 4.09
N ARG A 66 21.73 6.91 2.91
CA ARG A 66 22.59 6.13 2.02
C ARG A 66 23.86 6.86 1.69
N ILE A 67 24.86 6.14 1.22
CA ILE A 67 26.06 6.76 0.68
C ILE A 67 25.73 7.61 -0.56
N PRO A 68 26.47 8.72 -0.81
CA PRO A 68 26.15 9.66 -1.89
C PRO A 68 26.01 9.03 -3.28
N SER A 69 26.85 8.06 -3.61
CA SER A 69 26.78 7.35 -4.92
C SER A 69 25.48 6.58 -5.10
N TYR A 70 24.94 6.01 -4.04
CA TYR A 70 23.65 5.31 -4.07
C TYR A 70 22.49 6.30 -4.24
N ASN A 71 22.52 7.41 -3.50
CA ASN A 71 21.53 8.47 -3.64
C ASN A 71 21.51 9.08 -5.04
N GLN A 72 22.69 9.23 -5.65
CA GLN A 72 22.79 9.71 -7.03
C GLN A 72 22.14 8.75 -8.02
N LEU A 73 22.36 7.44 -7.84
CA LEU A 73 21.79 6.39 -8.71
C LEU A 73 20.26 6.35 -8.62
N PHE A 74 19.69 6.53 -7.43
CA PHE A 74 18.25 6.40 -7.16
C PHE A 74 17.53 7.75 -6.97
N SER A 75 18.17 8.87 -7.31
CA SER A 75 17.59 10.21 -7.20
C SER A 75 17.13 10.56 -5.78
N GLY A 76 17.89 10.15 -4.77
CA GLY A 76 17.61 10.40 -3.36
C GLY A 76 17.61 9.16 -2.49
N ASP A 77 16.93 9.25 -1.36
CA ASP A 77 16.91 8.23 -0.32
C ASP A 77 15.49 7.74 0.05
N PRO A 78 14.62 7.42 -0.93
CA PRO A 78 13.31 6.85 -0.64
C PRO A 78 13.44 5.47 0.01
N VAL A 79 12.48 5.10 0.84
CA VAL A 79 12.41 3.77 1.46
C VAL A 79 11.74 2.76 0.54
N TRP A 80 10.99 3.22 -0.47
CA TRP A 80 10.14 2.43 -1.35
C TRP A 80 9.15 1.55 -0.57
N ALA A 81 8.29 2.22 0.18
CA ALA A 81 7.17 1.59 0.86
C ALA A 81 6.14 1.13 -0.17
N THR A 82 6.07 -0.16 -0.45
CA THR A 82 5.03 -0.71 -1.31
C THR A 82 3.78 -0.97 -0.49
N LEU A 83 2.67 -0.39 -0.93
CA LEU A 83 1.35 -0.53 -0.32
C LEU A 83 0.39 -1.13 -1.34
N GLU A 84 -0.25 -2.23 -0.95
CA GLU A 84 -1.16 -2.96 -1.83
C GLU A 84 -2.62 -2.69 -1.48
N VAL A 85 -3.44 -2.55 -2.52
CA VAL A 85 -4.89 -2.39 -2.40
C VAL A 85 -5.61 -3.36 -3.34
N GLY A 86 -6.77 -3.85 -2.91
CA GLY A 86 -7.54 -4.82 -3.69
C GLY A 86 -7.00 -6.24 -3.57
N GLY A 87 -7.05 -6.98 -4.68
CA GLY A 87 -6.67 -8.38 -4.73
C GLY A 87 -7.75 -9.35 -4.26
N ILE A 88 -7.47 -10.63 -4.43
CA ILE A 88 -8.34 -11.74 -4.03
C ILE A 88 -7.65 -12.49 -2.88
N GLY A 89 -8.37 -12.73 -1.78
CA GLY A 89 -7.89 -13.50 -0.65
C GLY A 89 -7.73 -14.99 -0.96
N MET A 90 -7.10 -15.71 -0.04
CA MET A 90 -6.91 -17.18 -0.15
C MET A 90 -8.23 -17.95 -0.21
N ASP A 91 -9.30 -17.35 0.30
CA ASP A 91 -10.66 -17.90 0.28
C ASP A 91 -11.48 -17.48 -0.95
N GLY A 92 -10.86 -16.81 -1.92
CA GLY A 92 -11.48 -16.33 -3.15
C GLY A 92 -12.30 -15.05 -3.01
N ARG A 93 -12.37 -14.47 -1.80
CA ARG A 93 -13.09 -13.20 -1.60
C ARG A 93 -12.28 -12.01 -2.07
N SER A 94 -12.98 -10.99 -2.57
CA SER A 94 -12.36 -9.69 -2.83
C SER A 94 -11.84 -9.07 -1.53
N MET A 95 -10.59 -8.60 -1.55
CA MET A 95 -9.95 -7.89 -0.44
C MET A 95 -10.16 -6.37 -0.53
N VAL A 96 -11.03 -5.91 -1.42
CA VAL A 96 -11.39 -4.50 -1.52
C VAL A 96 -12.18 -4.07 -0.29
N THR A 97 -11.66 -3.09 0.42
CA THR A 97 -12.29 -2.46 1.58
C THR A 97 -12.46 -0.96 1.35
N LYS A 98 -13.15 -0.25 2.24
CA LYS A 98 -13.24 1.21 2.19
C LYS A 98 -11.85 1.86 2.23
N ASN A 99 -10.90 1.28 2.96
CA ASN A 99 -9.54 1.81 3.00
C ASN A 99 -8.80 1.69 1.67
N CYS A 100 -9.13 0.73 0.81
CA CYS A 100 -8.58 0.71 -0.55
C CYS A 100 -8.95 1.99 -1.31
N TYR A 101 -10.19 2.45 -1.17
CA TYR A 101 -10.62 3.73 -1.74
C TYR A 101 -9.95 4.93 -1.07
N ARG A 102 -9.79 4.92 0.27
CA ARG A 102 -9.13 6.01 1.01
C ARG A 102 -7.67 6.16 0.62
N PHE A 103 -6.92 5.06 0.47
CA PHE A 103 -5.53 5.12 0.01
C PHE A 103 -5.40 5.65 -1.41
N LEU A 104 -6.29 5.24 -2.32
CA LEU A 104 -6.34 5.81 -3.66
C LEU A 104 -6.70 7.30 -3.62
N HIS A 105 -7.69 7.68 -2.81
CA HIS A 105 -8.12 9.07 -2.66
C HIS A 105 -7.03 9.98 -2.10
N THR A 106 -6.14 9.46 -1.26
CA THR A 106 -4.99 10.20 -0.76
C THR A 106 -4.11 10.75 -1.89
N LEU A 107 -3.99 10.04 -3.01
CA LEU A 107 -3.24 10.54 -4.17
C LEU A 107 -3.88 11.78 -4.80
N GLU A 108 -5.21 11.91 -4.71
CA GLU A 108 -5.93 13.11 -5.15
C GLU A 108 -5.81 14.23 -4.10
N ASN A 109 -5.90 13.91 -2.79
CA ASN A 109 -5.82 14.89 -1.70
C ASN A 109 -4.43 15.50 -1.54
N MET A 110 -3.38 14.67 -1.61
CA MET A 110 -2.00 15.06 -1.32
C MET A 110 -1.15 15.24 -2.58
N GLY A 111 -1.72 14.97 -3.74
CA GLY A 111 -1.00 14.92 -5.01
C GLY A 111 -0.17 13.65 -5.20
N PRO A 112 0.24 13.40 -6.46
CA PRO A 112 1.04 12.25 -6.83
C PRO A 112 2.43 12.30 -6.19
N ALA A 113 2.95 11.13 -5.84
CA ALA A 113 4.30 10.98 -5.32
C ALA A 113 4.79 9.55 -5.51
N PRO A 114 6.10 9.31 -5.56
CA PRO A 114 6.66 7.96 -5.68
C PRO A 114 6.46 7.12 -4.41
N GLU A 115 6.17 7.77 -3.28
CA GLU A 115 5.96 7.12 -1.98
C GLU A 115 4.52 7.35 -1.47
N PRO A 116 3.87 6.31 -0.97
CA PRO A 116 4.21 4.89 -1.13
C PRO A 116 4.06 4.45 -2.59
N ASN A 117 4.79 3.41 -3.00
CA ASN A 117 4.45 2.66 -4.21
C ASN A 117 3.07 2.03 -4.01
N LEU A 118 2.03 2.62 -4.59
CA LEU A 118 0.67 2.12 -4.43
C LEU A 118 0.36 1.16 -5.58
N THR A 119 0.21 -0.12 -5.24
CA THR A 119 -0.05 -1.19 -6.18
C THR A 119 -1.47 -1.71 -6.04
N VAL A 120 -2.23 -1.67 -7.12
CA VAL A 120 -3.51 -2.35 -7.22
C VAL A 120 -3.26 -3.80 -7.60
N LEU A 121 -3.62 -4.73 -6.72
CA LEU A 121 -3.68 -6.14 -7.05
C LEU A 121 -4.99 -6.37 -7.82
N TYR A 122 -4.88 -6.34 -9.13
CA TYR A 122 -6.02 -6.45 -10.02
C TYR A 122 -6.48 -7.90 -10.16
N SER A 123 -7.78 -8.10 -10.28
CA SER A 123 -8.39 -9.34 -10.75
C SER A 123 -9.67 -9.01 -11.50
N SER A 124 -10.01 -9.83 -12.48
CA SER A 124 -11.29 -9.74 -13.17
C SER A 124 -12.48 -9.83 -12.20
N ALA A 125 -12.32 -10.57 -11.10
CA ALA A 125 -13.35 -10.78 -10.08
C ALA A 125 -13.53 -9.59 -9.11
N LEU A 126 -12.71 -8.55 -9.16
CA LEU A 126 -12.85 -7.37 -8.29
C LEU A 126 -14.13 -6.58 -8.61
N PRO A 127 -14.71 -5.90 -7.62
CA PRO A 127 -15.88 -5.04 -7.84
C PRO A 127 -15.63 -4.01 -8.93
N GLU A 128 -16.57 -3.90 -9.85
CA GLU A 128 -16.47 -3.01 -11.02
C GLU A 128 -16.28 -1.54 -10.62
N ALA A 129 -16.96 -1.11 -9.55
CA ALA A 129 -16.84 0.25 -9.02
C ALA A 129 -15.39 0.54 -8.56
N PHE A 130 -14.72 -0.44 -7.94
CA PHE A 130 -13.34 -0.29 -7.51
C PHE A 130 -12.38 -0.22 -8.72
N LYS A 131 -12.54 -1.10 -9.70
CA LYS A 131 -11.74 -1.08 -10.94
C LYS A 131 -11.82 0.27 -11.64
N LYS A 132 -13.04 0.80 -11.81
CA LYS A 132 -13.27 2.12 -12.43
C LYS A 132 -12.64 3.26 -11.63
N TYR A 133 -12.76 3.22 -10.30
CA TYR A 133 -12.18 4.25 -9.44
C TYR A 133 -10.65 4.21 -9.48
N ALA A 134 -10.05 3.04 -9.35
CA ALA A 134 -8.59 2.87 -9.44
C ALA A 134 -8.05 3.37 -10.80
N ALA A 135 -8.72 3.03 -11.90
CA ALA A 135 -8.36 3.51 -13.23
C ALA A 135 -8.46 5.04 -13.34
N LYS A 136 -9.52 5.64 -12.80
CA LYS A 136 -9.67 7.11 -12.75
C LYS A 136 -8.52 7.77 -12.00
N VAL A 137 -8.19 7.26 -10.81
CA VAL A 137 -7.08 7.82 -10.00
C VAL A 137 -5.75 7.64 -10.72
N SER A 138 -5.54 6.49 -11.37
CA SER A 138 -4.34 6.21 -12.16
C SER A 138 -4.17 7.23 -13.31
N ILE A 139 -5.24 7.53 -14.04
CA ILE A 139 -5.23 8.53 -15.13
C ILE A 139 -4.92 9.92 -14.59
N ASN A 140 -5.52 10.29 -13.45
CA ASN A 140 -5.39 11.63 -12.88
C ASN A 140 -4.03 11.89 -12.24
N THR A 141 -3.38 10.85 -11.70
CA THR A 141 -2.21 11.02 -10.83
C THR A 141 -0.94 10.37 -11.38
N SER A 142 -1.04 9.42 -12.29
CA SER A 142 0.08 8.60 -12.79
C SER A 142 0.91 7.96 -11.66
N SER A 143 0.28 7.68 -10.50
CA SER A 143 0.96 7.21 -9.28
C SER A 143 0.43 5.87 -8.77
N VAL A 144 -0.19 5.08 -9.65
CA VAL A 144 -0.74 3.76 -9.33
C VAL A 144 -0.07 2.72 -10.20
N GLN A 145 0.41 1.65 -9.57
CA GLN A 145 0.92 0.45 -10.24
C GLN A 145 -0.14 -0.64 -10.22
N TYR A 146 0.00 -1.62 -11.11
CA TYR A 146 -0.92 -2.75 -11.22
C TYR A 146 -0.16 -4.06 -11.31
N GLU A 147 -0.58 -5.03 -10.51
CA GLU A 147 -0.24 -6.44 -10.66
C GLU A 147 -1.52 -7.26 -10.83
N ASN A 148 -1.47 -8.29 -11.64
CA ASN A 148 -2.66 -9.05 -11.98
C ASN A 148 -2.70 -10.39 -11.22
N ASP A 149 -3.56 -10.46 -10.19
CA ASP A 149 -3.78 -11.67 -9.38
C ASP A 149 -4.15 -12.89 -10.23
N ASP A 150 -4.91 -12.70 -11.31
CA ASP A 150 -5.35 -13.81 -12.15
C ASP A 150 -4.17 -14.48 -12.89
N VAL A 151 -3.06 -13.76 -13.06
CA VAL A 151 -1.81 -14.23 -13.68
C VAL A 151 -0.76 -14.62 -12.63
N MET A 152 -0.65 -13.83 -11.58
CA MET A 152 0.41 -13.99 -10.59
C MET A 152 0.18 -15.17 -9.64
N LYS A 153 -1.05 -15.36 -9.17
CA LYS A 153 -1.38 -16.43 -8.21
C LYS A 153 -1.08 -17.84 -8.69
N PRO A 154 -1.34 -18.21 -9.96
CA PRO A 154 -0.96 -19.53 -10.46
C PRO A 154 0.53 -19.84 -10.38
N VAL A 155 1.38 -18.82 -10.35
CA VAL A 155 2.85 -18.96 -10.31
C VAL A 155 3.39 -18.80 -8.90
N TRP A 156 2.92 -17.78 -8.16
CA TRP A 156 3.47 -17.36 -6.87
C TRP A 156 2.67 -17.85 -5.65
N GLY A 157 1.50 -18.46 -5.89
CA GLY A 157 0.59 -18.89 -4.83
C GLY A 157 -0.40 -17.82 -4.41
N ASP A 158 -1.38 -18.24 -3.59
CA ASP A 158 -2.54 -17.41 -3.26
C ASP A 158 -2.21 -16.18 -2.39
N ASP A 159 -1.14 -16.24 -1.63
CA ASP A 159 -0.74 -15.16 -0.71
C ASP A 159 0.63 -14.59 -1.09
N TYR A 160 0.79 -14.22 -2.34
CA TYR A 160 1.95 -13.44 -2.78
C TYR A 160 1.77 -11.96 -2.42
N SER A 161 2.86 -11.24 -2.36
CA SER A 161 2.93 -9.80 -2.15
C SER A 161 3.93 -9.18 -3.11
N ILE A 162 3.85 -7.89 -3.30
CA ILE A 162 4.79 -7.13 -4.11
C ILE A 162 5.78 -6.41 -3.22
N CYS A 163 7.03 -6.61 -3.54
CA CYS A 163 8.15 -6.01 -2.86
C CYS A 163 8.80 -4.96 -3.76
N CYS A 164 9.28 -3.88 -3.16
CA CYS A 164 9.89 -2.79 -3.89
C CYS A 164 8.93 -2.20 -4.94
N CYS A 165 9.28 -2.29 -6.21
CA CYS A 165 8.46 -1.75 -7.29
C CYS A 165 7.52 -2.81 -7.87
N VAL A 166 8.05 -4.00 -8.20
CA VAL A 166 7.32 -5.03 -8.97
C VAL A 166 7.75 -6.47 -8.64
N SER A 167 8.62 -6.67 -7.66
CA SER A 167 9.11 -8.02 -7.35
C SER A 167 8.07 -8.80 -6.57
N ALA A 168 7.60 -9.90 -7.13
CA ALA A 168 6.71 -10.80 -6.41
C ALA A 168 7.48 -11.63 -5.38
N THR A 169 6.90 -11.80 -4.20
CA THR A 169 7.43 -12.61 -3.10
C THR A 169 6.33 -13.47 -2.50
N GLN A 170 6.69 -14.60 -1.93
CA GLN A 170 5.74 -15.44 -1.18
C GLN A 170 5.76 -15.03 0.29
N THR A 171 4.67 -14.45 0.76
CA THR A 171 4.55 -13.96 2.14
C THR A 171 4.89 -15.05 3.16
N GLY A 172 5.84 -14.74 4.05
CA GLY A 172 6.27 -15.66 5.10
C GLY A 172 7.19 -16.82 4.66
N LYS A 173 7.55 -16.91 3.38
CA LYS A 173 8.45 -17.95 2.86
C LYS A 173 9.77 -17.39 2.36
N GLU A 174 9.78 -16.18 1.89
CA GLU A 174 10.95 -15.52 1.35
C GLU A 174 11.29 -14.29 2.18
N MET A 175 12.58 -14.07 2.40
CA MET A 175 13.10 -12.82 2.94
C MET A 175 13.43 -11.87 1.81
N GLN A 176 13.10 -10.63 2.00
CA GLN A 176 13.48 -9.53 1.11
C GLN A 176 14.84 -8.96 1.49
#